data_a7e03b3d492d6ed2cda4998aa704dd10
#
_entry.id   a7e03b3d492d6ed2cda4998aa704dd10
#
_cell.length_a   1.000
_cell.length_b   1.000
_cell.length_c   1.000
_cell.angle_alpha   90.00
_cell.angle_beta   90.00
_cell.angle_gamma   90.00
#
_symmetry.space_group_name_H-M   'P 1'
#
loop_
_entity.id
_entity.type
_entity.pdbx_description
1 polymer ?
#
loop_
_entity_poly.entity_id
_entity_poly.type
_entity_poly.pdbx_seq_one_letter_code
_entity_poly.pdbx_strand_id
1 'polypeptide(L)'
;MCMDGYAVAHVDEIQEVDDGRAPMRAVRHHFGITAFGVNAWTAGEAGARVINEHDEAEPDSNEELYLVLRGRASFEVDGERFDAPAGTFVFVRPGVKRTAFGEEPGTTIIVVGAVPGKPYEPGGWELFAPLRPLYEAGNYAEAADRGRELLAGDPRYADLFYNVACCESLAGQKGQAIAHLRRANRTLGADPPVP
;
A
#
# COMPACT_ATOMS: atom_id res chain seq x y z
N MET A 1 -14.41 17.73 -1.26
CA MET A 1 -15.73 18.23 -0.81
C MET A 1 -16.68 17.03 -0.85
N CYS A 2 -16.89 16.35 0.29
CA CYS A 2 -17.88 15.27 0.34
C CYS A 2 -19.28 15.89 0.16
N MET A 3 -19.92 15.57 -0.96
CA MET A 3 -21.37 15.73 -1.09
C MET A 3 -22.01 14.55 -0.36
N ASP A 4 -23.16 14.78 0.30
CA ASP A 4 -23.85 13.73 1.05
C ASP A 4 -24.19 12.56 0.12
N GLY A 5 -23.47 11.45 0.26
CA GLY A 5 -23.76 10.16 -0.34
C GLY A 5 -22.88 9.71 -1.50
N TYR A 6 -22.08 10.56 -2.14
CA TYR A 6 -21.15 10.15 -3.20
C TYR A 6 -19.96 11.12 -3.36
N ALA A 7 -18.88 10.63 -4.00
CA ALA A 7 -17.75 11.44 -4.42
C ALA A 7 -17.26 10.99 -5.80
N VAL A 8 -16.68 11.92 -6.57
CA VAL A 8 -16.16 11.66 -7.92
C VAL A 8 -14.76 12.25 -8.03
N ALA A 9 -13.82 11.49 -8.56
CA ALA A 9 -12.50 11.94 -8.93
C ALA A 9 -11.97 11.13 -10.12
N HIS A 10 -11.22 11.78 -10.99
CA HIS A 10 -10.44 11.07 -12.00
C HIS A 10 -9.19 10.49 -11.33
N VAL A 11 -8.69 9.33 -11.79
CA VAL A 11 -7.52 8.69 -11.18
C VAL A 11 -6.30 9.62 -11.14
N ASP A 12 -6.12 10.49 -12.11
CA ASP A 12 -5.00 11.43 -12.18
C ASP A 12 -5.14 12.64 -11.23
N GLU A 13 -6.33 12.85 -10.66
CA GLU A 13 -6.59 13.90 -9.65
C GLU A 13 -6.32 13.39 -8.22
N ILE A 14 -6.20 12.08 -8.04
CA ILE A 14 -5.86 11.48 -6.75
C ILE A 14 -4.37 11.67 -6.50
N GLN A 15 -4.03 12.13 -5.29
CA GLN A 15 -2.65 12.37 -4.91
C GLN A 15 -1.79 11.12 -5.14
N GLU A 16 -0.70 11.33 -5.86
CA GLU A 16 0.33 10.32 -6.08
C GLU A 16 1.29 10.26 -4.91
N VAL A 17 1.69 9.07 -4.57
CA VAL A 17 2.68 8.75 -3.55
C VAL A 17 3.71 7.82 -4.17
N ASP A 18 4.98 8.16 -4.08
CA ASP A 18 6.09 7.32 -4.52
C ASP A 18 6.94 6.94 -3.31
N ASP A 19 7.09 5.67 -3.05
CA ASP A 19 7.92 5.14 -1.96
C ASP A 19 9.22 4.49 -2.48
N GLY A 20 9.60 4.79 -3.71
CA GLY A 20 10.76 4.25 -4.40
C GLY A 20 10.48 2.92 -5.12
N ARG A 21 9.21 2.50 -5.20
CA ARG A 21 8.75 1.33 -5.95
C ARG A 21 8.11 1.76 -7.26
N ALA A 22 6.80 1.74 -7.34
CA ALA A 22 6.04 2.33 -8.45
C ALA A 22 5.14 3.43 -7.90
N PRO A 23 4.96 4.56 -8.62
CA PRO A 23 4.02 5.59 -8.22
C PRO A 23 2.63 5.01 -7.95
N MET A 24 2.08 5.34 -6.78
CA MET A 24 0.81 4.82 -6.27
C MET A 24 -0.16 5.95 -5.99
N ARG A 25 -1.42 5.77 -6.35
CA ARG A 25 -2.52 6.65 -5.95
C ARG A 25 -3.36 5.96 -4.90
N ALA A 26 -3.41 6.57 -3.71
CA ALA A 26 -4.09 6.01 -2.55
C ALA A 26 -5.60 6.21 -2.65
N VAL A 27 -6.26 5.48 -3.55
CA VAL A 27 -7.68 5.61 -3.89
C VAL A 27 -8.57 5.41 -2.67
N ARG A 28 -8.27 4.38 -1.87
CA ARG A 28 -9.01 4.10 -0.64
C ARG A 28 -9.02 5.30 0.32
N HIS A 29 -7.87 5.92 0.54
CA HIS A 29 -7.75 7.08 1.43
C HIS A 29 -8.50 8.30 0.87
N HIS A 30 -8.39 8.53 -0.45
CA HIS A 30 -9.03 9.65 -1.12
C HIS A 30 -10.55 9.66 -0.91
N PHE A 31 -11.18 8.49 -0.99
CA PHE A 31 -12.63 8.32 -0.85
C PHE A 31 -13.09 7.91 0.56
N GLY A 32 -12.16 7.61 1.48
CA GLY A 32 -12.51 7.12 2.82
C GLY A 32 -13.16 5.73 2.82
N ILE A 33 -12.77 4.85 1.89
CA ILE A 33 -13.31 3.49 1.80
C ILE A 33 -12.84 2.67 3.00
N THR A 34 -13.75 1.93 3.64
CA THR A 34 -13.47 1.12 4.83
C THR A 34 -13.74 -0.37 4.63
N ALA A 35 -14.37 -0.76 3.52
CA ALA A 35 -14.81 -2.14 3.30
C ALA A 35 -13.80 -3.01 2.54
N PHE A 36 -12.88 -2.40 1.79
CA PHE A 36 -11.86 -3.09 0.98
C PHE A 36 -10.68 -2.16 0.71
N GLY A 37 -9.52 -2.74 0.41
CA GLY A 37 -8.37 -2.01 -0.12
C GLY A 37 -8.56 -1.70 -1.59
N VAL A 38 -8.19 -0.51 -2.03
CA VAL A 38 -8.12 -0.16 -3.45
C VAL A 38 -7.06 0.91 -3.68
N ASN A 39 -6.14 0.62 -4.60
CA ASN A 39 -5.08 1.54 -5.01
C ASN A 39 -4.85 1.44 -6.51
N ALA A 40 -4.24 2.46 -7.10
CA ALA A 40 -3.82 2.45 -8.49
C ALA A 40 -2.31 2.64 -8.56
N TRP A 41 -1.64 1.79 -9.31
CA TRP A 41 -0.19 1.79 -9.49
C TRP A 41 0.15 2.07 -10.94
N THR A 42 1.15 2.92 -11.20
CA THR A 42 1.47 3.37 -12.55
C THR A 42 2.94 3.14 -12.86
N ALA A 43 3.24 2.57 -14.02
CA ALA A 43 4.60 2.41 -14.52
C ALA A 43 5.17 3.77 -14.95
N GLY A 44 6.32 4.16 -14.39
CA GLY A 44 7.05 5.36 -14.83
C GLY A 44 7.77 5.17 -16.17
N GLU A 45 8.16 3.92 -16.47
CA GLU A 45 8.87 3.56 -17.70
C GLU A 45 8.44 2.17 -18.18
N ALA A 46 8.77 1.85 -19.43
CA ALA A 46 8.52 0.52 -19.99
C ALA A 46 9.36 -0.54 -19.27
N GLY A 47 8.74 -1.68 -18.94
CA GLY A 47 9.36 -2.78 -18.20
C GLY A 47 9.44 -2.54 -16.68
N ALA A 48 8.96 -1.40 -16.18
CA ALA A 48 8.93 -1.14 -14.74
C ALA A 48 8.03 -2.14 -14.02
N ARG A 49 8.49 -2.65 -12.86
CA ARG A 49 7.66 -3.48 -12.00
C ARG A 49 6.60 -2.61 -11.34
N VAL A 50 5.34 -2.87 -11.64
CA VAL A 50 4.18 -2.14 -11.08
C VAL A 50 3.64 -2.82 -9.85
N ILE A 51 3.52 -4.15 -9.87
CA ILE A 51 3.13 -4.95 -8.72
C ILE A 51 4.36 -5.71 -8.23
N ASN A 52 4.77 -5.47 -7.00
CA ASN A 52 5.86 -6.21 -6.37
C ASN A 52 5.50 -7.70 -6.27
N GLU A 53 6.53 -8.55 -6.28
CA GLU A 53 6.33 -9.98 -6.09
C GLU A 53 5.88 -10.26 -4.65
N HIS A 54 4.73 -10.91 -4.50
CA HIS A 54 4.16 -11.32 -3.21
C HIS A 54 3.13 -12.43 -3.43
N ASP A 55 2.60 -13.02 -2.37
CA ASP A 55 1.65 -14.13 -2.44
C ASP A 55 0.41 -13.97 -1.56
N GLU A 56 0.34 -12.94 -0.71
CA GLU A 56 -0.77 -12.73 0.24
C GLU A 56 -1.03 -13.99 1.11
N ALA A 57 0.03 -14.76 1.43
CA ALA A 57 -0.09 -15.88 2.35
C ALA A 57 -0.42 -15.40 3.76
N GLU A 58 -0.81 -16.30 4.65
CA GLU A 58 -1.04 -15.94 6.06
C GLU A 58 0.11 -15.07 6.63
N PRO A 59 -0.16 -14.02 7.38
CA PRO A 59 -1.48 -13.67 7.96
C PRO A 59 -2.38 -12.76 7.10
N ASP A 60 -1.92 -12.27 5.95
CA ASP A 60 -2.63 -11.25 5.17
C ASP A 60 -3.88 -11.83 4.48
N SER A 61 -3.74 -12.94 3.76
CA SER A 61 -4.85 -13.74 3.20
C SER A 61 -5.84 -12.97 2.33
N ASN A 62 -5.40 -11.89 1.64
CA ASN A 62 -6.25 -11.11 0.75
C ASN A 62 -6.52 -11.86 -0.57
N GLU A 63 -7.78 -11.90 -0.99
CA GLU A 63 -8.10 -12.07 -2.39
C GLU A 63 -7.90 -10.75 -3.12
N GLU A 64 -7.25 -10.78 -4.28
CA GLU A 64 -6.97 -9.57 -5.05
C GLU A 64 -7.48 -9.65 -6.48
N LEU A 65 -8.14 -8.58 -6.90
CA LEU A 65 -8.57 -8.36 -8.27
C LEU A 65 -7.78 -7.20 -8.86
N TYR A 66 -7.04 -7.47 -9.91
CA TYR A 66 -6.30 -6.50 -10.69
C TYR A 66 -7.09 -6.13 -11.94
N LEU A 67 -7.11 -4.85 -12.29
CA LEU A 67 -7.61 -4.35 -13.56
C LEU A 67 -6.54 -3.50 -14.22
N VAL A 68 -6.12 -3.88 -15.41
CA VAL A 68 -5.29 -3.01 -16.25
C VAL A 68 -6.18 -1.89 -16.80
N LEU A 69 -6.09 -0.71 -16.20
CA LEU A 69 -6.91 0.45 -16.56
C LEU A 69 -6.44 1.10 -17.85
N ARG A 70 -5.11 1.21 -18.04
CA ARG A 70 -4.46 1.85 -19.18
C ARG A 70 -3.20 1.10 -19.58
N GLY A 71 -2.80 1.26 -20.83
CA GLY A 71 -1.57 0.68 -21.37
C GLY A 71 -1.64 -0.83 -21.48
N ARG A 72 -0.49 -1.46 -21.30
CA ARG A 72 -0.31 -2.90 -21.43
C ARG A 72 0.59 -3.39 -20.29
N ALA A 73 0.16 -4.43 -19.62
CA ALA A 73 0.94 -5.10 -18.59
C ALA A 73 1.29 -6.53 -18.98
N SER A 74 2.33 -7.09 -18.37
CA SER A 74 2.52 -8.53 -18.29
C SER A 74 2.45 -8.95 -16.83
N PHE A 75 1.72 -10.02 -16.56
CA PHE A 75 1.66 -10.65 -15.26
C PHE A 75 2.50 -11.92 -15.27
N GLU A 76 3.10 -12.20 -14.11
CA GLU A 76 3.66 -13.50 -13.80
C GLU A 76 2.94 -14.02 -12.55
N VAL A 77 2.20 -15.10 -12.71
CA VAL A 77 1.39 -15.72 -11.66
C VAL A 77 1.81 -17.18 -11.55
N ASP A 78 2.34 -17.57 -10.38
CA ASP A 78 2.84 -18.91 -10.08
C ASP A 78 3.84 -19.43 -11.13
N GLY A 79 4.67 -18.52 -11.65
CA GLY A 79 5.67 -18.80 -12.69
C GLY A 79 5.16 -18.77 -14.14
N GLU A 80 3.86 -18.63 -14.36
CA GLU A 80 3.30 -18.46 -15.69
C GLU A 80 3.19 -17.00 -16.07
N ARG A 81 3.80 -16.61 -17.19
CA ARG A 81 3.75 -15.24 -17.71
C ARG A 81 2.72 -15.10 -18.82
N PHE A 82 1.89 -14.07 -18.75
CA PHE A 82 0.91 -13.76 -19.77
C PHE A 82 0.75 -12.25 -19.97
N ASP A 83 0.25 -11.88 -21.13
CA ASP A 83 0.01 -10.51 -21.56
C ASP A 83 -1.37 -10.05 -21.10
N ALA A 84 -1.44 -8.78 -20.67
CA ALA A 84 -2.64 -8.17 -20.12
C ALA A 84 -2.79 -6.72 -20.64
N PRO A 85 -3.43 -6.51 -21.80
CA PRO A 85 -3.76 -5.17 -22.28
C PRO A 85 -4.84 -4.52 -21.42
N ALA A 86 -5.03 -3.19 -21.60
CA ALA A 86 -6.09 -2.43 -20.93
C ALA A 86 -7.45 -3.12 -21.07
N GLY A 87 -8.19 -3.17 -19.94
CA GLY A 87 -9.45 -3.89 -19.80
C GLY A 87 -9.33 -5.33 -19.34
N THR A 88 -8.09 -5.85 -19.16
CA THR A 88 -7.86 -7.20 -18.62
C THR A 88 -8.06 -7.21 -17.12
N PHE A 89 -8.85 -8.17 -16.62
CA PHE A 89 -8.94 -8.51 -15.20
C PHE A 89 -8.09 -9.73 -14.89
N VAL A 90 -7.34 -9.66 -13.79
CA VAL A 90 -6.60 -10.80 -13.23
C VAL A 90 -7.02 -10.98 -11.78
N PHE A 91 -7.58 -12.14 -11.45
CA PHE A 91 -7.97 -12.49 -10.08
C PHE A 91 -6.98 -13.48 -9.51
N VAL A 92 -6.47 -13.21 -8.30
CA VAL A 92 -5.47 -14.04 -7.63
C VAL A 92 -5.91 -14.34 -6.20
N ARG A 93 -5.88 -15.62 -5.85
CA ARG A 93 -6.17 -16.09 -4.49
C ARG A 93 -4.96 -15.92 -3.55
N PRO A 94 -5.18 -15.87 -2.23
CA PRO A 94 -4.10 -15.95 -1.25
C PRO A 94 -3.22 -17.18 -1.46
N GLY A 95 -1.91 -17.04 -1.22
CA GLY A 95 -0.93 -18.10 -1.37
C GLY A 95 -0.44 -18.34 -2.80
N VAL A 96 -1.03 -17.68 -3.78
CA VAL A 96 -0.58 -17.72 -5.17
C VAL A 96 0.37 -16.56 -5.44
N LYS A 97 1.60 -16.86 -5.82
CA LYS A 97 2.66 -15.87 -6.08
C LYS A 97 2.36 -15.06 -7.34
N ARG A 98 2.47 -13.72 -7.27
CA ARG A 98 2.24 -12.84 -8.42
C ARG A 98 3.15 -11.63 -8.42
N THR A 99 3.41 -11.14 -9.63
CA THR A 99 4.03 -9.85 -9.92
C THR A 99 3.51 -9.33 -11.25
N ALA A 100 3.65 -8.01 -11.51
CA ALA A 100 3.28 -7.45 -12.80
C ALA A 100 4.22 -6.33 -13.22
N PHE A 101 4.40 -6.18 -14.54
CA PHE A 101 5.25 -5.19 -15.17
C PHE A 101 4.43 -4.37 -16.15
N GLY A 102 4.68 -3.04 -16.19
CA GLY A 102 4.12 -2.18 -17.23
C GLY A 102 4.97 -2.26 -18.49
N GLU A 103 4.40 -2.72 -19.58
CA GLU A 103 5.12 -2.83 -20.87
C GLU A 103 5.28 -1.46 -21.56
N GLU A 104 4.53 -0.46 -21.10
CA GLU A 104 4.55 0.91 -21.62
C GLU A 104 4.59 1.91 -20.46
N PRO A 105 5.24 3.09 -20.63
CA PRO A 105 5.14 4.18 -19.66
C PRO A 105 3.67 4.57 -19.47
N GLY A 106 3.25 4.84 -18.23
CA GLY A 106 1.86 5.19 -17.91
C GLY A 106 0.89 4.00 -17.83
N THR A 107 1.37 2.75 -18.05
CA THR A 107 0.57 1.56 -17.75
C THR A 107 0.09 1.63 -16.30
N THR A 108 -1.24 1.60 -16.12
CA THR A 108 -1.87 1.75 -14.80
C THR A 108 -2.69 0.52 -14.46
N ILE A 109 -2.41 -0.06 -13.29
CA ILE A 109 -3.12 -1.21 -12.73
C ILE A 109 -3.86 -0.77 -11.48
N ILE A 110 -5.17 -1.00 -11.42
CA ILE A 110 -5.98 -0.89 -10.20
C ILE A 110 -5.94 -2.25 -9.50
N VAL A 111 -5.73 -2.21 -8.19
CA VAL A 111 -5.78 -3.39 -7.32
C VAL A 111 -6.91 -3.19 -6.32
N VAL A 112 -7.77 -4.18 -6.20
CA VAL A 112 -8.82 -4.24 -5.19
C VAL A 112 -8.64 -5.53 -4.40
N GLY A 113 -8.56 -5.44 -3.08
CA GLY A 113 -8.34 -6.61 -2.24
C GLY A 113 -9.03 -6.52 -0.88
N ALA A 114 -9.36 -7.69 -0.35
CA ALA A 114 -9.84 -7.86 1.02
C ALA A 114 -9.74 -9.33 1.45
N VAL A 115 -9.73 -9.56 2.75
CA VAL A 115 -9.80 -10.92 3.32
C VAL A 115 -11.25 -11.41 3.29
N PRO A 116 -11.53 -12.56 2.67
CA PRO A 116 -12.90 -13.09 2.59
C PRO A 116 -13.55 -13.23 3.96
N GLY A 117 -14.75 -12.67 4.10
CA GLY A 117 -15.54 -12.81 5.32
C GLY A 117 -15.05 -12.06 6.56
N LYS A 118 -14.03 -11.20 6.40
CA LYS A 118 -13.51 -10.36 7.49
C LYS A 118 -13.67 -8.88 7.15
N PRO A 119 -13.78 -7.99 8.15
CA PRO A 119 -13.63 -6.55 7.93
C PRO A 119 -12.25 -6.26 7.32
N TYR A 120 -12.20 -5.28 6.42
CA TYR A 120 -10.92 -4.84 5.86
C TYR A 120 -10.06 -4.15 6.92
N GLU A 121 -8.81 -4.57 7.04
CA GLU A 121 -7.79 -3.96 7.88
C GLU A 121 -6.64 -3.47 6.97
N PRO A 122 -6.42 -2.13 6.89
CA PRO A 122 -5.34 -1.60 6.06
C PRO A 122 -3.97 -1.99 6.62
N GLY A 123 -3.03 -2.38 5.77
CA GLY A 123 -1.66 -2.64 6.17
C GLY A 123 -0.91 -1.40 6.67
N GLY A 124 0.21 -1.60 7.37
CA GLY A 124 0.98 -0.49 7.95
C GLY A 124 1.50 0.49 6.90
N TRP A 125 1.92 0.01 5.73
CA TRP A 125 2.34 0.83 4.61
C TRP A 125 1.20 1.71 4.07
N GLU A 126 -0.01 1.18 4.04
CA GLU A 126 -1.19 1.89 3.55
C GLU A 126 -1.64 2.95 4.56
N LEU A 127 -1.57 2.65 5.86
CA LEU A 127 -1.83 3.62 6.92
C LEU A 127 -0.85 4.78 6.86
N PHE A 128 0.42 4.54 6.51
CA PHE A 128 1.43 5.58 6.38
C PHE A 128 1.34 6.38 5.07
N ALA A 129 0.70 5.85 4.02
CA ALA A 129 0.64 6.46 2.69
C ALA A 129 0.22 7.96 2.71
N PRO A 130 -0.80 8.41 3.48
CA PRO A 130 -1.17 9.83 3.57
C PRO A 130 -0.11 10.74 4.17
N LEU A 131 0.86 10.17 4.90
CA LEU A 131 1.95 10.93 5.53
C LEU A 131 3.21 11.00 4.64
N ARG A 132 3.27 10.20 3.61
CA ARG A 132 4.42 10.15 2.70
C ARG A 132 4.75 11.52 2.09
N PRO A 133 3.80 12.32 1.59
CA PRO A 133 4.10 13.63 1.05
C PRO A 133 4.73 14.60 2.07
N LEU A 134 4.36 14.50 3.35
CA LEU A 134 5.00 15.29 4.42
C LEU A 134 6.47 14.85 4.62
N TYR A 135 6.70 13.55 4.60
CA TYR A 135 8.04 12.99 4.71
C TYR A 135 8.93 13.44 3.54
N GLU A 136 8.45 13.34 2.30
CA GLU A 136 9.17 13.74 1.09
C GLU A 136 9.45 15.25 1.03
N ALA A 137 8.52 16.08 1.54
CA ALA A 137 8.70 17.51 1.67
C ALA A 137 9.63 17.94 2.82
N GLY A 138 10.16 16.98 3.61
CA GLY A 138 11.00 17.26 4.77
C GLY A 138 10.25 17.75 6.02
N ASN A 139 8.92 17.72 6.01
CA ASN A 139 8.05 18.11 7.12
C ASN A 139 7.98 17.01 8.19
N TYR A 140 9.16 16.53 8.63
CA TYR A 140 9.29 15.35 9.48
C TYR A 140 8.59 15.48 10.84
N ALA A 141 8.56 16.68 11.43
CA ALA A 141 7.90 16.91 12.71
C ALA A 141 6.38 16.68 12.60
N GLU A 142 5.75 17.26 11.58
CA GLU A 142 4.32 17.06 11.33
C GLU A 142 4.02 15.59 10.96
N ALA A 143 4.84 14.97 10.10
CA ALA A 143 4.71 13.56 9.78
C ALA A 143 4.81 12.67 11.02
N ALA A 144 5.72 12.96 11.95
CA ALA A 144 5.86 12.25 13.22
C ALA A 144 4.64 12.44 14.12
N ASP A 145 4.13 13.67 14.26
CA ASP A 145 2.96 13.97 15.10
C ASP A 145 1.73 13.19 14.61
N ARG A 146 1.42 13.27 13.32
CA ARG A 146 0.30 12.54 12.70
C ARG A 146 0.53 11.02 12.71
N GLY A 147 1.78 10.58 12.53
CA GLY A 147 2.15 9.17 12.64
C GLY A 147 1.86 8.60 14.04
N ARG A 148 2.14 9.36 15.11
CA ARG A 148 1.80 8.93 16.47
C ARG A 148 0.30 8.77 16.70
N GLU A 149 -0.53 9.59 16.04
CA GLU A 149 -1.99 9.40 16.09
C GLU A 149 -2.40 8.04 15.51
N LEU A 150 -1.75 7.59 14.42
CA LEU A 150 -1.97 6.27 13.86
C LEU A 150 -1.53 5.14 14.79
N LEU A 151 -0.45 5.37 15.56
CA LEU A 151 0.06 4.39 16.54
C LEU A 151 -0.78 4.32 17.82
N ALA A 152 -1.64 5.31 18.10
CA ALA A 152 -2.47 5.34 19.31
C ALA A 152 -3.48 4.18 19.37
N GLY A 153 -3.86 3.60 18.23
CA GLY A 153 -4.68 2.40 18.12
C GLY A 153 -3.95 1.09 18.41
N ASP A 154 -2.67 1.14 18.81
CA ASP A 154 -1.79 -0.02 19.01
C ASP A 154 -1.78 -1.02 17.83
N PRO A 155 -1.49 -0.55 16.61
CA PRO A 155 -1.51 -1.39 15.43
C PRO A 155 -0.44 -2.48 15.52
N ARG A 156 -0.71 -3.64 14.90
CA ARG A 156 0.19 -4.78 14.85
C ARG A 156 1.28 -4.71 13.77
N TYR A 157 1.39 -3.59 13.07
CA TYR A 157 2.27 -3.45 11.91
C TYR A 157 3.64 -2.88 12.28
N ALA A 158 4.67 -3.72 12.20
CA ALA A 158 6.06 -3.33 12.50
C ALA A 158 6.57 -2.21 11.58
N ASP A 159 6.19 -2.23 10.32
CA ASP A 159 6.55 -1.24 9.30
C ASP A 159 5.97 0.14 9.62
N LEU A 160 4.76 0.22 10.18
CA LEU A 160 4.18 1.50 10.61
C LEU A 160 5.00 2.11 11.76
N PHE A 161 5.35 1.31 12.79
CA PHE A 161 6.22 1.78 13.87
C PHE A 161 7.58 2.23 13.35
N TYR A 162 8.15 1.49 12.38
CA TYR A 162 9.42 1.84 11.75
C TYR A 162 9.32 3.17 11.01
N ASN A 163 8.31 3.36 10.17
CA ASN A 163 8.13 4.57 9.37
C ASN A 163 7.93 5.81 10.25
N VAL A 164 7.15 5.70 11.33
CA VAL A 164 7.00 6.79 12.30
C VAL A 164 8.31 7.10 13.01
N ALA A 165 9.08 6.07 13.41
CA ALA A 165 10.38 6.26 14.03
C ALA A 165 11.39 6.95 13.08
N CYS A 166 11.32 6.70 11.77
CA CYS A 166 12.13 7.42 10.79
C CYS A 166 11.79 8.93 10.79
N CYS A 167 10.50 9.28 10.78
CA CYS A 167 10.05 10.68 10.88
C CYS A 167 10.56 11.34 12.16
N GLU A 168 10.40 10.68 13.32
CA GLU A 168 10.86 11.18 14.62
C GLU A 168 12.37 11.36 14.66
N SER A 169 13.14 10.43 14.10
CA SER A 169 14.59 10.53 14.02
C SER A 169 15.02 11.75 13.22
N LEU A 170 14.41 11.97 12.05
CA LEU A 170 14.70 13.11 11.18
C LEU A 170 14.22 14.44 11.78
N ALA A 171 13.15 14.40 12.59
CA ALA A 171 12.68 15.55 13.38
C ALA A 171 13.54 15.81 14.65
N GLY A 172 14.58 15.02 14.90
CA GLY A 172 15.44 15.16 16.11
C GLY A 172 14.84 14.60 17.39
N GLN A 173 13.71 13.90 17.32
CA GLN A 173 12.98 13.32 18.46
C GLN A 173 13.52 11.92 18.82
N LYS A 174 14.83 11.82 19.10
CA LYS A 174 15.59 10.56 19.26
C LYS A 174 15.00 9.58 20.26
N GLY A 175 14.49 10.08 21.39
CA GLY A 175 13.92 9.23 22.45
C GLY A 175 12.68 8.46 21.96
N GLN A 176 11.79 9.14 21.26
CA GLN A 176 10.56 8.57 20.68
C GLN A 176 10.91 7.59 19.56
N ALA A 177 11.82 7.98 18.65
CA ALA A 177 12.30 7.12 17.58
C ALA A 177 12.84 5.77 18.09
N ILE A 178 13.67 5.79 19.14
CA ILE A 178 14.21 4.56 19.75
C ILE A 178 13.08 3.72 20.36
N ALA A 179 12.10 4.34 21.02
CA ALA A 179 10.97 3.63 21.62
C ALA A 179 10.15 2.89 20.55
N HIS A 180 9.82 3.58 19.43
CA HIS A 180 9.06 2.99 18.34
C HIS A 180 9.86 1.95 17.55
N LEU A 181 11.16 2.12 17.32
CA LEU A 181 12.00 1.08 16.74
C LEU A 181 12.04 -0.20 17.58
N ARG A 182 12.13 -0.06 18.91
CA ARG A 182 12.05 -1.21 19.82
C ARG A 182 10.68 -1.88 19.76
N ARG A 183 9.61 -1.13 19.53
CA ARG A 183 8.27 -1.69 19.34
C ARG A 183 8.18 -2.44 18.01
N ALA A 184 8.66 -1.86 16.91
CA ALA A 184 8.74 -2.53 15.62
C ALA A 184 9.44 -3.89 15.71
N ASN A 185 10.62 -3.93 16.36
CA ASN A 185 11.37 -5.18 16.56
C ASN A 185 10.60 -6.22 17.38
N ARG A 186 9.85 -5.80 18.40
CA ARG A 186 9.02 -6.73 19.19
C ARG A 186 7.86 -7.28 18.38
N THR A 187 7.27 -6.46 17.51
CA THR A 187 6.17 -6.88 16.63
C THR A 187 6.65 -7.91 15.59
N LEU A 188 7.88 -7.76 15.08
CA LEU A 188 8.51 -8.73 14.17
C LEU A 188 8.91 -10.04 14.87
N GLY A 189 9.29 -9.96 16.16
CA GLY A 189 9.70 -11.12 16.97
C GLY A 189 8.56 -11.80 17.72
N ALA A 190 7.35 -11.29 17.65
CA ALA A 190 6.17 -11.95 18.16
C ALA A 190 5.77 -13.04 17.17
N ASP A 191 6.27 -14.26 17.39
CA ASP A 191 5.73 -15.44 16.72
C ASP A 191 4.20 -15.43 16.84
N PRO A 192 3.46 -15.80 15.78
CA PRO A 192 2.02 -16.02 15.91
C PRO A 192 1.81 -17.06 17.02
N PRO A 193 0.75 -16.94 17.84
CA PRO A 193 0.48 -17.92 18.86
C PRO A 193 0.41 -19.29 18.19
N VAL A 194 1.30 -20.19 18.61
CA VAL A 194 1.29 -21.59 18.18
C VAL A 194 -0.09 -22.16 18.53
N PRO A 195 -0.78 -22.81 17.59
CA PRO A 195 -2.13 -23.33 17.78
C PRO A 195 -2.20 -24.40 18.87
#